data_c884b28fc84dc9761af43999c509730f
#
_entry.id   c884b28fc84dc9761af43999c509730f
#
_cell.length_a   1.000
_cell.length_b   1.000
_cell.length_c   1.000
_cell.angle_alpha   90.00
_cell.angle_beta   90.00
_cell.angle_gamma   90.00
#
_symmetry.space_group_name_H-M   'P 1'
#
loop_
_entity.id
_entity.type
_entity.pdbx_description
1 polymer ?
#
loop_
_entity_poly.entity_id
_entity_poly.type
_entity_poly.pdbx_seq_one_letter_code
_entity_poly.pdbx_strand_id
1 'polypeptide(L)'
;MKEFMDRDFLLSTETAKELFHGYAEETPILDYHCHINPEEIAKDRKFDNITQVWLGGDHYKWRLMRSNGVEERYITGDASDREKFQKWAETLERGIGNPLYHWSHLELRRYFGYNGVLNGETAEEVWNLCNAKLAEDSMSVRNIIRQSGVTLICTTDDPVDSLEWHKVLKEDETFEVQVLPAWRPDKANGIEKPGFADYLKELGAAAGMEVRTFADIKEALKKRMAFFDEMGCRASDHALEYVMYAPASEEEIEAIVEKKLAGGEITKEEELKYKTAFMLFVGREYSRLGWVMQLHYGCKRDNNTPMFDRLGPDTGYDCINNYAPSGQMADFLNALNVTGELPKTIIYSLNPNDDEAIGTILGCFQDSDAAAKIQQGSAWWFNDHKTGMTKQMTSLANLGCLSNFVGMLTDSRSFLSYTRHEYFRRILCELFGNWVENGEYPKDMKVLGGIVKDISYNNAVRYFGFDLETVR
;
A
#
# COMPACT_ATOMS: atom_id res chain seq x y z
N MET A 1 26.27 -13.62 21.28
CA MET A 1 25.08 -13.81 20.40
C MET A 1 24.11 -12.69 20.75
N LYS A 2 23.51 -12.02 19.77
CA LYS A 2 22.45 -11.03 20.07
C LYS A 2 21.22 -11.74 20.64
N GLU A 3 20.55 -11.11 21.58
CA GLU A 3 19.24 -11.58 22.04
C GLU A 3 18.19 -11.42 20.95
N PHE A 4 17.13 -12.22 20.99
CA PHE A 4 16.05 -12.16 20.01
C PHE A 4 15.33 -10.80 20.10
N MET A 5 15.34 -10.05 19.01
CA MET A 5 14.72 -8.73 18.88
C MET A 5 15.13 -7.76 20.03
N ASP A 6 16.43 -7.72 20.32
CA ASP A 6 16.98 -6.71 21.21
C ASP A 6 16.76 -5.28 20.70
N ARG A 7 17.20 -4.27 21.47
CA ARG A 7 17.06 -2.86 21.07
C ARG A 7 17.66 -2.59 19.68
N ASP A 8 18.74 -3.31 19.33
CA ASP A 8 19.47 -3.16 18.07
C ASP A 8 19.02 -4.21 17.01
N PHE A 9 17.80 -4.74 17.12
CA PHE A 9 17.24 -5.67 16.14
C PHE A 9 17.40 -5.14 14.72
N LEU A 10 17.94 -5.95 13.81
CA LEU A 10 18.30 -5.64 12.42
C LEU A 10 19.43 -4.61 12.23
N LEU A 11 20.03 -4.07 13.29
CA LEU A 11 21.11 -3.11 13.23
C LEU A 11 22.42 -3.78 13.61
N SER A 12 23.38 -3.88 12.67
CA SER A 12 24.65 -4.59 12.90
C SER A 12 25.83 -3.67 13.13
N THR A 13 25.80 -2.44 12.58
CA THR A 13 26.90 -1.47 12.65
C THR A 13 26.58 -0.37 13.65
N GLU A 14 27.62 0.27 14.21
CA GLU A 14 27.44 1.42 15.11
C GLU A 14 26.78 2.60 14.41
N THR A 15 27.12 2.83 13.14
CA THR A 15 26.49 3.88 12.33
C THR A 15 25.00 3.60 12.11
N ALA A 16 24.60 2.35 11.85
CA ALA A 16 23.19 1.98 11.71
C ALA A 16 22.39 2.23 13.00
N LYS A 17 22.96 1.88 14.16
CA LYS A 17 22.36 2.13 15.48
C LYS A 17 22.19 3.62 15.75
N GLU A 18 23.24 4.41 15.50
CA GLU A 18 23.21 5.86 15.67
C GLU A 18 22.15 6.51 14.75
N LEU A 19 22.04 6.08 13.49
CA LEU A 19 21.03 6.57 12.55
C LEU A 19 19.61 6.21 13.01
N PHE A 20 19.39 4.98 13.45
CA PHE A 20 18.07 4.56 13.87
C PHE A 20 17.64 5.25 15.16
N HIS A 21 18.44 5.13 16.24
CA HIS A 21 18.06 5.67 17.54
C HIS A 21 18.12 7.19 17.64
N GLY A 22 18.97 7.84 16.84
CA GLY A 22 19.13 9.30 16.85
C GLY A 22 18.23 10.05 15.88
N TYR A 23 17.74 9.39 14.81
CA TYR A 23 17.04 10.11 13.73
C TYR A 23 15.74 9.44 13.26
N ALA A 24 15.66 8.10 13.22
CA ALA A 24 14.54 7.39 12.64
C ALA A 24 13.46 6.99 13.66
N GLU A 25 13.86 6.60 14.86
CA GLU A 25 13.00 5.96 15.88
C GLU A 25 11.81 6.83 16.25
N GLU A 26 12.04 8.13 16.49
CA GLU A 26 11.02 9.10 16.93
C GLU A 26 10.37 9.88 15.75
N THR A 27 10.70 9.53 14.50
CA THR A 27 10.08 10.18 13.34
C THR A 27 8.62 9.77 13.25
N PRO A 28 7.66 10.71 13.07
CA PRO A 28 6.25 10.40 12.91
C PRO A 28 5.98 9.45 11.75
N ILE A 29 4.81 8.83 11.74
CA ILE A 29 4.36 7.96 10.65
C ILE A 29 3.37 8.70 9.75
N LEU A 30 3.61 8.63 8.45
CA LEU A 30 2.70 9.02 7.40
C LEU A 30 2.43 7.79 6.55
N ASP A 31 1.20 7.26 6.60
CA ASP A 31 0.80 6.06 5.85
C ASP A 31 -0.03 6.46 4.63
N TYR A 32 0.66 6.76 3.54
CA TYR A 32 0.06 7.33 2.33
C TYR A 32 -0.66 6.30 1.44
N HIS A 33 -0.68 5.03 1.83
CA HIS A 33 -1.46 3.98 1.18
C HIS A 33 -1.72 2.81 2.13
N CYS A 34 -2.98 2.56 2.43
CA CYS A 34 -3.43 1.41 3.21
C CYS A 34 -4.88 1.03 2.85
N HIS A 35 -5.35 -0.09 3.41
CA HIS A 35 -6.71 -0.59 3.27
C HIS A 35 -7.48 -0.59 4.60
N ILE A 36 -7.13 0.31 5.51
CA ILE A 36 -7.81 0.48 6.79
C ILE A 36 -9.21 1.05 6.56
N ASN A 37 -10.20 0.54 7.31
CA ASN A 37 -11.58 1.00 7.21
C ASN A 37 -11.77 2.30 8.02
N PRO A 38 -12.10 3.45 7.37
CA PRO A 38 -12.31 4.72 8.06
C PRO A 38 -13.49 4.71 9.03
N GLU A 39 -14.48 3.83 8.84
CA GLU A 39 -15.59 3.63 9.79
C GLU A 39 -15.10 3.17 11.16
N GLU A 40 -14.13 2.27 11.19
CA GLU A 40 -13.56 1.76 12.45
C GLU A 40 -12.81 2.86 13.21
N ILE A 41 -12.17 3.80 12.50
CA ILE A 41 -11.53 4.97 13.09
C ILE A 41 -12.59 5.96 13.60
N ALA A 42 -13.61 6.25 12.79
CA ALA A 42 -14.67 7.19 13.15
C ALA A 42 -15.44 6.74 14.39
N LYS A 43 -15.75 5.45 14.46
CA LYS A 43 -16.45 4.81 15.60
C LYS A 43 -15.55 4.48 16.79
N ASP A 44 -14.25 4.72 16.69
CA ASP A 44 -13.24 4.35 17.70
C ASP A 44 -13.40 2.91 18.19
N ARG A 45 -13.45 1.98 17.24
CA ARG A 45 -13.71 0.55 17.49
C ARG A 45 -12.74 -0.02 18.54
N LYS A 46 -13.24 -0.94 19.38
CA LYS A 46 -12.42 -1.86 20.18
C LYS A 46 -12.56 -3.28 19.62
N PHE A 47 -11.48 -4.03 19.68
CA PHE A 47 -11.48 -5.44 19.28
C PHE A 47 -11.68 -6.34 20.49
N ASP A 48 -12.50 -7.39 20.34
CA ASP A 48 -12.78 -8.32 21.43
C ASP A 48 -11.58 -9.24 21.73
N ASN A 49 -10.76 -9.52 20.73
CA ASN A 49 -9.59 -10.39 20.87
C ASN A 49 -8.56 -10.16 19.75
N ILE A 50 -7.35 -10.69 19.97
CA ILE A 50 -6.21 -10.55 19.06
C ILE A 50 -6.42 -11.24 17.70
N THR A 51 -7.23 -12.29 17.63
CA THR A 51 -7.53 -12.96 16.34
C THR A 51 -8.25 -12.03 15.40
N GLN A 52 -9.20 -11.23 15.89
CA GLN A 52 -9.93 -10.26 15.07
C GLN A 52 -8.98 -9.22 14.46
N VAL A 53 -7.98 -8.77 15.21
CA VAL A 53 -6.99 -7.80 14.73
C VAL A 53 -6.02 -8.43 13.73
N TRP A 54 -5.57 -9.66 13.99
CA TRP A 54 -4.50 -10.29 13.21
C TRP A 54 -4.98 -11.13 12.04
N LEU A 55 -6.11 -11.82 12.19
CA LEU A 55 -6.58 -12.81 11.20
C LEU A 55 -7.89 -12.39 10.52
N GLY A 56 -8.49 -11.26 10.89
CA GLY A 56 -9.78 -10.82 10.37
C GLY A 56 -9.79 -10.50 8.87
N GLY A 57 -8.64 -10.21 8.26
CA GLY A 57 -8.52 -9.88 6.84
C GLY A 57 -7.11 -9.98 6.28
N ASP A 58 -6.19 -10.61 6.99
CA ASP A 58 -4.77 -10.68 6.62
C ASP A 58 -4.46 -11.95 5.82
N HIS A 59 -4.56 -11.83 4.50
CA HIS A 59 -4.25 -12.93 3.59
C HIS A 59 -2.76 -13.33 3.60
N TYR A 60 -1.82 -12.53 4.11
CA TYR A 60 -0.42 -12.93 4.32
C TYR A 60 -0.33 -14.04 5.37
N LYS A 61 -1.00 -13.84 6.52
CA LYS A 61 -1.04 -14.82 7.61
C LYS A 61 -1.78 -16.09 7.17
N TRP A 62 -2.92 -15.95 6.49
CA TRP A 62 -3.67 -17.09 5.95
C TRP A 62 -2.82 -17.94 5.00
N ARG A 63 -2.04 -17.29 4.12
CA ARG A 63 -1.14 -17.98 3.19
C ARG A 63 -0.06 -18.78 3.92
N LEU A 64 0.53 -18.21 4.98
CA LEU A 64 1.53 -18.92 5.79
C LEU A 64 0.91 -20.12 6.54
N MET A 65 -0.30 -19.95 7.11
CA MET A 65 -1.02 -21.05 7.77
C MET A 65 -1.30 -22.20 6.79
N ARG A 66 -1.74 -21.92 5.58
CA ARG A 66 -1.94 -22.94 4.54
C ARG A 66 -0.64 -23.63 4.15
N SER A 67 0.46 -22.90 4.03
CA SER A 67 1.76 -23.52 3.73
C SER A 67 2.29 -24.42 4.84
N ASN A 68 1.79 -24.21 6.07
CA ASN A 68 2.05 -25.09 7.22
C ASN A 68 1.02 -26.25 7.34
N GLY A 69 0.13 -26.42 6.36
CA GLY A 69 -0.85 -27.51 6.34
C GLY A 69 -2.03 -27.33 7.30
N VAL A 70 -2.31 -26.11 7.75
CA VAL A 70 -3.47 -25.83 8.62
C VAL A 70 -4.77 -25.96 7.83
N GLU A 71 -5.74 -26.67 8.39
CA GLU A 71 -7.06 -26.82 7.76
C GLU A 71 -7.79 -25.47 7.65
N GLU A 72 -8.51 -25.25 6.55
CA GLU A 72 -9.17 -24.00 6.23
C GLU A 72 -10.19 -23.55 7.30
N ARG A 73 -10.78 -24.49 8.04
CA ARG A 73 -11.69 -24.14 9.16
C ARG A 73 -11.03 -23.28 10.24
N TYR A 74 -9.70 -23.42 10.43
CA TYR A 74 -8.92 -22.63 11.38
C TYR A 74 -8.33 -21.35 10.77
N ILE A 75 -8.57 -21.09 9.50
CA ILE A 75 -8.05 -19.92 8.79
C ILE A 75 -9.18 -18.94 8.51
N THR A 76 -10.07 -19.28 7.57
CA THR A 76 -11.21 -18.46 7.18
C THR A 76 -12.56 -19.08 7.57
N GLY A 77 -12.58 -20.33 8.04
CA GLY A 77 -13.80 -21.09 8.38
C GLY A 77 -14.33 -20.84 9.79
N ASP A 78 -15.05 -21.81 10.32
CA ASP A 78 -15.93 -21.72 11.48
C ASP A 78 -15.29 -22.05 12.84
N ALA A 79 -13.98 -22.31 12.90
CA ALA A 79 -13.30 -22.49 14.19
C ALA A 79 -13.37 -21.21 15.03
N SER A 80 -13.38 -21.36 16.34
CA SER A 80 -13.37 -20.22 17.27
C SER A 80 -12.11 -19.37 17.12
N ASP A 81 -12.18 -18.09 17.47
CA ASP A 81 -11.03 -17.16 17.44
C ASP A 81 -9.85 -17.70 18.26
N ARG A 82 -10.14 -18.36 19.41
CA ARG A 82 -9.09 -18.98 20.24
C ARG A 82 -8.39 -20.14 19.52
N GLU A 83 -9.12 -21.00 18.82
CA GLU A 83 -8.55 -22.11 18.04
C GLU A 83 -7.73 -21.59 16.86
N LYS A 84 -8.24 -20.57 16.15
CA LYS A 84 -7.50 -19.89 15.06
C LYS A 84 -6.19 -19.30 15.57
N PHE A 85 -6.20 -18.62 16.72
CA PHE A 85 -5.01 -18.07 17.34
C PHE A 85 -3.98 -19.15 17.70
N GLN A 86 -4.42 -20.28 18.27
CA GLN A 86 -3.56 -21.43 18.55
C GLN A 86 -2.84 -21.90 17.28
N LYS A 87 -3.61 -22.07 16.19
CA LYS A 87 -3.04 -22.51 14.90
C LYS A 87 -2.12 -21.47 14.27
N TRP A 88 -2.37 -20.19 14.50
CA TRP A 88 -1.44 -19.13 14.11
C TRP A 88 -0.13 -19.21 14.91
N ALA A 89 -0.20 -19.36 16.22
CA ALA A 89 0.98 -19.47 17.08
C ALA A 89 1.87 -20.67 16.70
N GLU A 90 1.25 -21.85 16.48
CA GLU A 90 1.94 -23.07 16.01
C GLU A 90 2.57 -22.87 14.62
N THR A 91 1.91 -22.10 13.74
CA THR A 91 2.41 -21.76 12.42
C THR A 91 3.58 -20.81 12.50
N LEU A 92 3.47 -19.77 13.34
CA LEU A 92 4.49 -18.74 13.48
C LEU A 92 5.81 -19.34 13.96
N GLU A 93 5.78 -20.29 14.91
CA GLU A 93 6.94 -21.04 15.37
C GLU A 93 7.72 -21.70 14.22
N ARG A 94 7.04 -22.13 13.17
CA ARG A 94 7.61 -22.74 11.97
C ARG A 94 8.06 -21.72 10.92
N GLY A 95 7.77 -20.45 11.12
CA GLY A 95 7.95 -19.36 10.15
C GLY A 95 9.37 -18.78 10.13
N ILE A 96 10.43 -19.59 10.32
CA ILE A 96 11.81 -19.10 10.27
C ILE A 96 12.12 -18.42 8.93
N GLY A 97 12.63 -17.19 8.97
CA GLY A 97 12.96 -16.39 7.79
C GLY A 97 11.76 -15.67 7.14
N ASN A 98 10.52 -15.95 7.58
CA ASN A 98 9.35 -15.26 7.09
C ASN A 98 9.18 -13.91 7.82
N PRO A 99 8.87 -12.79 7.11
CA PRO A 99 8.71 -11.48 7.73
C PRO A 99 7.60 -11.43 8.79
N LEU A 100 6.55 -12.24 8.67
CA LEU A 100 5.47 -12.33 9.66
C LEU A 100 5.96 -12.73 11.06
N TYR A 101 7.07 -13.48 11.14
CA TYR A 101 7.71 -13.79 12.41
C TYR A 101 8.20 -12.52 13.10
N HIS A 102 8.89 -11.66 12.36
CA HIS A 102 9.37 -10.37 12.86
C HIS A 102 8.22 -9.41 13.18
N TRP A 103 7.28 -9.25 12.25
CA TRP A 103 6.18 -8.30 12.42
C TRP A 103 5.30 -8.64 13.62
N SER A 104 4.90 -9.92 13.75
CA SER A 104 4.07 -10.35 14.89
C SER A 104 4.77 -10.12 16.24
N HIS A 105 6.06 -10.38 16.33
CA HIS A 105 6.81 -10.12 17.57
C HIS A 105 7.08 -8.64 17.83
N LEU A 106 7.24 -7.81 16.76
CA LEU A 106 7.29 -6.35 16.94
C LEU A 106 5.96 -5.82 17.47
N GLU A 107 4.84 -6.27 16.92
CA GLU A 107 3.51 -5.89 17.38
C GLU A 107 3.27 -6.29 18.84
N LEU A 108 3.64 -7.52 19.22
CA LEU A 108 3.55 -7.98 20.60
C LEU A 108 4.38 -7.12 21.56
N ARG A 109 5.58 -6.71 21.17
CA ARG A 109 6.44 -5.85 21.99
C ARG A 109 5.91 -4.44 22.12
N ARG A 110 5.50 -3.82 21.01
CA ARG A 110 5.11 -2.40 20.96
C ARG A 110 3.75 -2.12 21.57
N TYR A 111 2.77 -2.98 21.31
CA TYR A 111 1.41 -2.75 21.76
C TYR A 111 1.05 -3.50 23.04
N PHE A 112 1.64 -4.67 23.26
CA PHE A 112 1.26 -5.54 24.37
C PHE A 112 2.35 -5.70 25.44
N GLY A 113 3.55 -5.18 25.22
CA GLY A 113 4.66 -5.29 26.16
C GLY A 113 5.20 -6.71 26.32
N TYR A 114 4.86 -7.63 25.42
CA TYR A 114 5.30 -9.01 25.46
C TYR A 114 6.67 -9.19 24.80
N ASN A 115 7.69 -9.50 25.57
CA ASN A 115 9.07 -9.67 25.09
C ASN A 115 9.47 -11.13 24.89
N GLY A 116 8.56 -12.07 25.12
CA GLY A 116 8.76 -13.49 24.87
C GLY A 116 8.65 -13.89 23.41
N VAL A 117 8.55 -15.18 23.16
CA VAL A 117 8.34 -15.77 21.84
C VAL A 117 6.96 -16.39 21.79
N LEU A 118 6.19 -16.06 20.74
CA LEU A 118 4.90 -16.68 20.45
C LEU A 118 5.10 -18.02 19.73
N ASN A 119 4.62 -19.07 20.33
CA ASN A 119 4.62 -20.43 19.79
C ASN A 119 3.40 -21.22 20.32
N GLY A 120 3.28 -22.49 19.97
CA GLY A 120 2.17 -23.34 20.41
C GLY A 120 2.05 -23.48 21.94
N GLU A 121 3.15 -23.44 22.67
CA GLU A 121 3.18 -23.58 24.14
C GLU A 121 2.82 -22.26 24.85
N THR A 122 3.26 -21.12 24.31
CA THR A 122 3.00 -19.79 24.89
C THR A 122 1.69 -19.15 24.42
N ALA A 123 0.98 -19.80 23.50
CA ALA A 123 -0.24 -19.25 22.89
C ALA A 123 -1.32 -18.86 23.91
N GLU A 124 -1.51 -19.63 24.97
CA GLU A 124 -2.50 -19.33 26.04
C GLU A 124 -2.11 -18.08 26.82
N GLU A 125 -0.84 -17.96 27.21
CA GLU A 125 -0.31 -16.80 27.92
C GLU A 125 -0.50 -15.53 27.08
N VAL A 126 -0.07 -15.58 25.80
CA VAL A 126 -0.14 -14.42 24.89
C VAL A 126 -1.59 -14.05 24.58
N TRP A 127 -2.48 -15.04 24.38
CA TRP A 127 -3.91 -14.83 24.19
C TRP A 127 -4.50 -14.02 25.35
N ASN A 128 -4.27 -14.48 26.58
CA ASN A 128 -4.82 -13.85 27.77
C ASN A 128 -4.25 -12.43 27.96
N LEU A 129 -2.94 -12.26 27.77
CA LEU A 129 -2.27 -10.96 27.87
C LEU A 129 -2.81 -9.96 26.84
N CYS A 130 -2.85 -10.36 25.57
CA CYS A 130 -3.31 -9.47 24.50
C CYS A 130 -4.77 -9.08 24.67
N ASN A 131 -5.64 -10.02 25.02
CA ASN A 131 -7.07 -9.72 25.16
C ASN A 131 -7.37 -8.87 26.41
N ALA A 132 -6.64 -9.08 27.51
CA ALA A 132 -6.72 -8.18 28.66
C ALA A 132 -6.31 -6.75 28.29
N LYS A 133 -5.27 -6.60 27.47
CA LYS A 133 -4.82 -5.29 26.99
C LYS A 133 -5.80 -4.66 26.02
N LEU A 134 -6.35 -5.42 25.07
CA LEU A 134 -7.35 -4.93 24.10
C LEU A 134 -8.65 -4.45 24.77
N ALA A 135 -8.97 -4.95 25.97
CA ALA A 135 -10.12 -4.48 26.75
C ALA A 135 -9.93 -3.07 27.33
N GLU A 136 -8.69 -2.58 27.42
CA GLU A 136 -8.40 -1.24 27.93
C GLU A 136 -8.80 -0.16 26.90
N ASP A 137 -9.13 1.04 27.39
CA ASP A 137 -9.42 2.20 26.51
C ASP A 137 -8.20 2.61 25.66
N SER A 138 -7.00 2.41 26.19
CA SER A 138 -5.74 2.67 25.50
C SER A 138 -5.55 1.89 24.21
N MET A 139 -6.36 0.84 23.98
CA MET A 139 -6.29 -0.02 22.80
C MET A 139 -7.53 0.10 21.91
N SER A 140 -8.27 1.21 22.00
CA SER A 140 -9.20 1.59 20.94
C SER A 140 -8.45 1.92 19.66
N VAL A 141 -9.10 1.84 18.51
CA VAL A 141 -8.49 2.09 17.18
C VAL A 141 -7.78 3.46 17.16
N ARG A 142 -8.44 4.52 17.62
CA ARG A 142 -7.82 5.86 17.66
C ARG A 142 -6.60 5.92 18.56
N ASN A 143 -6.64 5.23 19.69
CA ASN A 143 -5.51 5.21 20.62
C ASN A 143 -4.35 4.34 20.12
N ILE A 144 -4.62 3.26 19.37
CA ILE A 144 -3.58 2.51 18.65
C ILE A 144 -2.90 3.40 17.62
N ILE A 145 -3.65 4.16 16.83
CA ILE A 145 -3.11 5.10 15.85
C ILE A 145 -2.23 6.17 16.52
N ARG A 146 -2.72 6.79 17.61
CA ARG A 146 -1.98 7.82 18.37
C ARG A 146 -0.67 7.29 18.95
N GLN A 147 -0.73 6.16 19.66
CA GLN A 147 0.48 5.59 20.28
C GLN A 147 1.51 5.12 19.26
N SER A 148 1.11 4.91 18.01
CA SER A 148 2.00 4.60 16.89
C SER A 148 2.69 5.84 16.31
N GLY A 149 2.31 7.05 16.73
CA GLY A 149 2.87 8.30 16.21
C GLY A 149 2.43 8.60 14.76
N VAL A 150 1.26 8.13 14.36
CA VAL A 150 0.71 8.39 13.02
C VAL A 150 0.14 9.80 12.95
N THR A 151 0.47 10.52 11.87
CA THR A 151 -0.03 11.89 11.63
C THR A 151 -1.03 11.96 10.49
N LEU A 152 -0.92 11.04 9.52
CA LEU A 152 -1.80 10.98 8.36
C LEU A 152 -1.96 9.55 7.86
N ILE A 153 -3.17 9.23 7.42
CA ILE A 153 -3.54 7.95 6.79
C ILE A 153 -4.27 8.26 5.49
N CYS A 154 -3.84 7.64 4.37
CA CYS A 154 -4.63 7.59 3.15
C CYS A 154 -5.26 6.20 3.02
N THR A 155 -6.58 6.18 2.96
CA THR A 155 -7.38 4.96 2.71
C THR A 155 -7.40 4.60 1.22
N THR A 156 -8.20 3.64 0.83
CA THR A 156 -8.38 3.25 -0.58
C THR A 156 -9.87 3.22 -0.88
N ASP A 157 -10.34 4.13 -1.74
CA ASP A 157 -11.76 4.44 -1.89
C ASP A 157 -12.19 4.42 -3.36
N ASP A 158 -13.38 3.85 -3.60
CA ASP A 158 -13.98 3.77 -4.93
C ASP A 158 -14.62 5.11 -5.34
N PRO A 159 -14.61 5.52 -6.61
CA PRO A 159 -15.31 6.70 -7.11
C PRO A 159 -16.75 6.88 -6.65
N VAL A 160 -17.48 5.79 -6.39
CA VAL A 160 -18.89 5.85 -5.96
C VAL A 160 -19.06 6.03 -4.46
N ASP A 161 -18.00 5.92 -3.66
CA ASP A 161 -18.07 6.01 -2.21
C ASP A 161 -18.56 7.39 -1.73
N SER A 162 -19.42 7.38 -0.73
CA SER A 162 -19.99 8.61 -0.14
C SER A 162 -18.98 9.41 0.67
N LEU A 163 -17.88 8.78 1.07
CA LEU A 163 -16.85 9.31 1.99
C LEU A 163 -17.43 9.83 3.31
N GLU A 164 -18.53 9.26 3.77
CA GLU A 164 -19.24 9.73 4.97
C GLU A 164 -18.36 9.69 6.22
N TRP A 165 -17.54 8.64 6.37
CA TRP A 165 -16.66 8.51 7.52
C TRP A 165 -15.47 9.48 7.46
N HIS A 166 -14.98 9.79 6.27
CA HIS A 166 -13.96 10.84 6.08
C HIS A 166 -14.51 12.22 6.46
N LYS A 167 -15.79 12.51 6.14
CA LYS A 167 -16.43 13.76 6.59
C LYS A 167 -16.53 13.84 8.10
N VAL A 168 -17.00 12.74 8.74
CA VAL A 168 -17.08 12.66 10.20
C VAL A 168 -15.71 12.89 10.84
N LEU A 169 -14.66 12.24 10.33
CA LEU A 169 -13.30 12.40 10.85
C LEU A 169 -12.71 13.79 10.60
N LYS A 170 -13.01 14.40 9.46
CA LYS A 170 -12.57 15.76 9.12
C LYS A 170 -13.17 16.82 10.05
N GLU A 171 -14.39 16.59 10.53
CA GLU A 171 -15.13 17.50 11.42
C GLU A 171 -14.85 17.22 12.92
N ASP A 172 -14.20 16.12 13.26
CA ASP A 172 -13.94 15.69 14.63
C ASP A 172 -12.65 16.28 15.18
N GLU A 173 -12.76 17.41 15.89
CA GLU A 173 -11.63 18.08 16.55
C GLU A 173 -10.97 17.25 17.68
N THR A 174 -11.57 16.12 18.09
CA THR A 174 -11.02 15.25 19.13
C THR A 174 -10.00 14.25 18.60
N PHE A 175 -9.86 14.15 17.26
CA PHE A 175 -8.93 13.26 16.61
C PHE A 175 -8.03 14.02 15.62
N GLU A 176 -6.80 14.24 16.03
CA GLU A 176 -5.81 15.07 15.33
C GLU A 176 -5.18 14.44 14.10
N VAL A 177 -5.33 13.14 13.91
CA VAL A 177 -4.75 12.41 12.77
C VAL A 177 -5.60 12.64 11.52
N GLN A 178 -4.97 13.08 10.44
CA GLN A 178 -5.67 13.27 9.17
C GLN A 178 -5.98 11.91 8.52
N VAL A 179 -7.23 11.68 8.14
CA VAL A 179 -7.67 10.50 7.38
C VAL A 179 -8.23 10.97 6.06
N LEU A 180 -7.47 10.76 4.99
CA LEU A 180 -7.78 11.26 3.65
C LEU A 180 -8.15 10.11 2.72
N PRO A 181 -9.10 10.30 1.79
CA PRO A 181 -9.37 9.29 0.77
C PRO A 181 -8.25 9.25 -0.26
N ALA A 182 -7.98 8.07 -0.82
CA ALA A 182 -7.23 7.92 -2.04
C ALA A 182 -8.11 7.28 -3.12
N TRP A 183 -7.99 7.81 -4.33
CA TRP A 183 -8.85 7.50 -5.46
C TRP A 183 -8.48 6.19 -6.14
N ARG A 184 -9.37 5.18 -6.15
CA ARG A 184 -9.15 3.88 -6.81
C ARG A 184 -10.26 3.51 -7.79
N PRO A 185 -10.14 3.88 -9.07
CA PRO A 185 -11.20 3.71 -10.07
C PRO A 185 -11.13 2.36 -10.80
N ASP A 186 -10.62 1.30 -10.20
CA ASP A 186 -10.37 0.01 -10.84
C ASP A 186 -11.63 -0.62 -11.45
N LYS A 187 -12.81 -0.42 -10.82
CA LYS A 187 -14.06 -0.93 -11.36
C LYS A 187 -14.48 -0.21 -12.66
N ALA A 188 -14.22 1.10 -12.73
CA ALA A 188 -14.45 1.87 -13.97
C ALA A 188 -13.45 1.50 -15.07
N ASN A 189 -12.25 1.06 -14.72
CA ASN A 189 -11.23 0.59 -15.67
C ASN A 189 -11.49 -0.86 -16.15
N GLY A 190 -12.27 -1.64 -15.41
CA GLY A 190 -12.47 -3.07 -15.62
C GLY A 190 -13.56 -3.42 -16.64
N ILE A 191 -13.49 -2.92 -17.88
CA ILE A 191 -14.51 -3.12 -18.93
C ILE A 191 -14.78 -4.59 -19.23
N GLU A 192 -13.78 -5.47 -19.06
CA GLU A 192 -13.92 -6.92 -19.27
C GLU A 192 -14.78 -7.61 -18.18
N LYS A 193 -14.93 -6.98 -17.03
CA LYS A 193 -15.63 -7.58 -15.87
C LYS A 193 -17.14 -7.69 -16.12
N PRO A 194 -17.80 -8.76 -15.62
CA PRO A 194 -19.24 -8.95 -15.77
C PRO A 194 -20.09 -7.79 -15.21
N GLY A 195 -19.68 -7.21 -14.08
CA GLY A 195 -20.43 -6.14 -13.39
C GLY A 195 -20.19 -4.72 -13.91
N PHE A 196 -19.44 -4.54 -14.99
CA PHE A 196 -19.06 -3.21 -15.50
C PHE A 196 -20.26 -2.31 -15.80
N ALA A 197 -21.27 -2.81 -16.51
CA ALA A 197 -22.46 -2.03 -16.86
C ALA A 197 -23.29 -1.60 -15.64
N ASP A 198 -23.36 -2.44 -14.60
CA ASP A 198 -24.06 -2.10 -13.37
C ASP A 198 -23.26 -1.08 -12.55
N TYR A 199 -21.94 -1.22 -12.51
CA TYR A 199 -21.07 -0.22 -11.89
C TYR A 199 -21.20 1.17 -12.54
N LEU A 200 -21.37 1.26 -13.86
CA LEU A 200 -21.60 2.56 -14.52
C LEU A 200 -22.93 3.22 -14.12
N LYS A 201 -23.95 2.44 -13.76
CA LYS A 201 -25.20 2.98 -13.16
C LYS A 201 -24.94 3.55 -11.77
N GLU A 202 -24.16 2.85 -10.94
CA GLU A 202 -23.75 3.32 -9.62
C GLU A 202 -22.93 4.60 -9.72
N LEU A 203 -21.96 4.65 -10.65
CA LEU A 203 -21.15 5.83 -10.92
C LEU A 203 -22.02 7.01 -11.37
N GLY A 204 -22.96 6.77 -12.27
CA GLY A 204 -23.92 7.76 -12.73
C GLY A 204 -24.76 8.32 -11.59
N ALA A 205 -25.29 7.45 -10.73
CA ALA A 205 -26.04 7.85 -9.55
C ALA A 205 -25.21 8.71 -8.60
N ALA A 206 -23.96 8.31 -8.33
CA ALA A 206 -23.03 9.06 -7.49
C ALA A 206 -22.62 10.43 -8.07
N ALA A 207 -22.55 10.53 -9.43
CA ALA A 207 -22.23 11.75 -10.16
C ALA A 207 -23.46 12.62 -10.51
N GLY A 208 -24.68 12.14 -10.22
CA GLY A 208 -25.94 12.83 -10.55
C GLY A 208 -26.16 12.96 -12.07
N MET A 209 -25.81 11.93 -12.85
CA MET A 209 -25.99 11.91 -14.31
C MET A 209 -26.17 10.49 -14.83
N GLU A 210 -26.66 10.36 -16.06
CA GLU A 210 -26.69 9.08 -16.75
C GLU A 210 -25.35 8.84 -17.47
N VAL A 211 -24.88 7.60 -17.47
CA VAL A 211 -23.59 7.20 -18.08
C VAL A 211 -23.87 6.14 -19.14
N ARG A 212 -23.70 6.51 -20.42
CA ARG A 212 -23.97 5.66 -21.59
C ARG A 212 -22.82 5.58 -22.59
N THR A 213 -21.88 6.52 -22.53
CA THR A 213 -20.77 6.66 -23.45
C THR A 213 -19.45 6.79 -22.72
N PHE A 214 -18.32 6.66 -23.41
CA PHE A 214 -17.03 6.94 -22.80
C PHE A 214 -16.89 8.40 -22.38
N ALA A 215 -17.48 9.32 -23.14
CA ALA A 215 -17.54 10.72 -22.76
C ALA A 215 -18.29 10.93 -21.44
N ASP A 216 -19.41 10.23 -21.22
CA ASP A 216 -20.15 10.27 -19.95
C ASP A 216 -19.33 9.69 -18.78
N ILE A 217 -18.60 8.57 -19.01
CA ILE A 217 -17.70 8.01 -18.01
C ILE A 217 -16.68 9.06 -17.58
N LYS A 218 -16.02 9.72 -18.54
CA LYS A 218 -15.05 10.78 -18.25
C LYS A 218 -15.68 11.92 -17.43
N GLU A 219 -16.86 12.38 -17.80
CA GLU A 219 -17.54 13.47 -17.09
C GLU A 219 -17.98 13.08 -15.67
N ALA A 220 -18.53 11.87 -15.49
CA ALA A 220 -18.92 11.36 -14.19
C ALA A 220 -17.70 11.25 -13.26
N LEU A 221 -16.57 10.71 -13.76
CA LEU A 221 -15.34 10.61 -12.98
C LEU A 221 -14.78 11.99 -12.61
N LYS A 222 -14.81 13.00 -13.50
CA LYS A 222 -14.40 14.37 -13.17
C LYS A 222 -15.21 14.96 -12.02
N LYS A 223 -16.52 14.77 -12.02
CA LYS A 223 -17.39 15.23 -10.92
C LYS A 223 -17.02 14.55 -9.61
N ARG A 224 -16.75 13.23 -9.64
CA ARG A 224 -16.35 12.49 -8.47
C ARG A 224 -14.94 12.86 -7.99
N MET A 225 -13.99 13.08 -8.92
CA MET A 225 -12.65 13.60 -8.56
C MET A 225 -12.72 14.96 -7.88
N ALA A 226 -13.57 15.88 -8.35
CA ALA A 226 -13.77 17.17 -7.67
C ALA A 226 -14.26 16.99 -6.24
N PHE A 227 -15.19 16.08 -6.01
CA PHE A 227 -15.67 15.75 -4.66
C PHE A 227 -14.57 15.13 -3.78
N PHE A 228 -13.75 14.22 -4.33
CA PHE A 228 -12.62 13.63 -3.61
C PHE A 228 -11.55 14.69 -3.27
N ASP A 229 -11.28 15.61 -4.19
CA ASP A 229 -10.34 16.71 -3.97
C ASP A 229 -10.78 17.64 -2.84
N GLU A 230 -12.08 18.00 -2.78
CA GLU A 230 -12.68 18.72 -1.66
C GLU A 230 -12.54 17.97 -0.32
N MET A 231 -12.54 16.65 -0.36
CA MET A 231 -12.33 15.80 0.81
C MET A 231 -10.85 15.64 1.20
N GLY A 232 -9.94 16.22 0.43
CA GLY A 232 -8.50 16.21 0.71
C GLY A 232 -7.70 15.12 0.02
N CYS A 233 -8.28 14.42 -0.97
CA CYS A 233 -7.55 13.44 -1.78
C CYS A 233 -6.32 14.08 -2.43
N ARG A 234 -5.18 13.37 -2.41
CA ARG A 234 -3.92 13.79 -3.01
C ARG A 234 -3.25 12.70 -3.83
N ALA A 235 -3.86 11.52 -3.90
CA ALA A 235 -3.29 10.38 -4.58
C ALA A 235 -4.38 9.52 -5.22
N SER A 236 -4.00 8.89 -6.33
CA SER A 236 -4.72 7.76 -6.88
C SER A 236 -3.98 6.46 -6.60
N ASP A 237 -4.69 5.35 -6.70
CA ASP A 237 -4.18 4.00 -6.64
C ASP A 237 -4.80 3.16 -7.77
N HIS A 238 -3.99 2.34 -8.42
CA HIS A 238 -4.41 1.46 -9.50
C HIS A 238 -3.80 0.08 -9.33
N ALA A 239 -4.62 -0.96 -9.38
CA ALA A 239 -4.17 -2.35 -9.44
C ALA A 239 -4.28 -2.86 -10.89
N LEU A 240 -3.16 -2.88 -11.57
CA LEU A 240 -3.04 -3.25 -12.98
C LEU A 240 -2.42 -4.64 -13.13
N GLU A 241 -2.78 -5.36 -14.18
CA GLU A 241 -2.05 -6.58 -14.55
C GLU A 241 -0.61 -6.23 -14.98
N TYR A 242 -0.47 -5.19 -15.78
CA TYR A 242 0.77 -4.50 -16.16
C TYR A 242 0.42 -3.08 -16.66
N VAL A 243 1.40 -2.21 -16.84
CA VAL A 243 1.16 -0.86 -17.41
C VAL A 243 1.07 -1.01 -18.92
N MET A 244 -0.16 -1.09 -19.43
CA MET A 244 -0.45 -1.33 -20.84
C MET A 244 -0.40 -0.03 -21.67
N TYR A 245 -0.12 -0.18 -22.97
CA TYR A 245 -0.23 0.88 -23.95
C TYR A 245 -0.68 0.33 -25.30
N ALA A 246 -1.95 0.55 -25.63
CA ALA A 246 -2.59 0.20 -26.91
C ALA A 246 -3.46 1.38 -27.34
N PRO A 247 -2.91 2.41 -27.99
CA PRO A 247 -3.64 3.61 -28.36
C PRO A 247 -4.72 3.31 -29.39
N ALA A 248 -5.84 4.01 -29.29
CA ALA A 248 -6.97 3.93 -30.21
C ALA A 248 -7.64 5.30 -30.38
N SER A 249 -8.45 5.47 -31.42
CA SER A 249 -9.20 6.71 -31.62
C SER A 249 -10.37 6.82 -30.63
N GLU A 250 -10.90 8.02 -30.42
CA GLU A 250 -12.08 8.21 -29.56
C GLU A 250 -13.29 7.43 -30.11
N GLU A 251 -13.47 7.38 -31.44
CA GLU A 251 -14.55 6.62 -32.06
C GLU A 251 -14.44 5.12 -31.81
N GLU A 252 -13.23 4.56 -31.86
CA GLU A 252 -13.01 3.15 -31.50
C GLU A 252 -13.37 2.88 -30.02
N ILE A 253 -12.98 3.77 -29.11
CA ILE A 253 -13.29 3.60 -27.68
C ILE A 253 -14.79 3.71 -27.41
N GLU A 254 -15.47 4.68 -28.03
CA GLU A 254 -16.93 4.79 -27.91
C GLU A 254 -17.64 3.53 -28.45
N ALA A 255 -17.20 2.97 -29.59
CA ALA A 255 -17.75 1.73 -30.12
C ALA A 255 -17.54 0.52 -29.17
N ILE A 256 -16.39 0.45 -28.50
CA ILE A 256 -16.10 -0.59 -27.52
C ILE A 256 -17.04 -0.47 -26.31
N VAL A 257 -17.26 0.74 -25.78
CA VAL A 257 -18.18 0.99 -24.67
C VAL A 257 -19.61 0.67 -25.07
N GLU A 258 -20.08 1.12 -26.23
CA GLU A 258 -21.41 0.82 -26.76
C GLU A 258 -21.62 -0.71 -26.87
N LYS A 259 -20.64 -1.43 -27.46
CA LYS A 259 -20.68 -2.89 -27.59
C LYS A 259 -20.83 -3.56 -26.24
N LYS A 260 -20.05 -3.13 -25.22
CA LYS A 260 -20.12 -3.68 -23.86
C LYS A 260 -21.48 -3.44 -23.22
N LEU A 261 -22.02 -2.22 -23.31
CA LEU A 261 -23.30 -1.86 -22.74
C LEU A 261 -24.49 -2.55 -23.43
N ALA A 262 -24.34 -2.91 -24.71
CA ALA A 262 -25.28 -3.77 -25.42
C ALA A 262 -25.18 -5.27 -25.06
N GLY A 263 -24.29 -5.64 -24.15
CA GLY A 263 -24.10 -7.04 -23.72
C GLY A 263 -23.13 -7.83 -24.59
N GLY A 264 -22.37 -7.16 -25.48
CA GLY A 264 -21.35 -7.79 -26.32
C GLY A 264 -20.10 -8.20 -25.53
N GLU A 265 -19.44 -9.26 -25.96
CA GLU A 265 -18.18 -9.72 -25.40
C GLU A 265 -17.02 -8.82 -25.86
N ILE A 266 -16.16 -8.41 -24.94
CA ILE A 266 -14.98 -7.58 -25.19
C ILE A 266 -13.76 -8.49 -25.45
N THR A 267 -13.11 -8.28 -26.59
CA THR A 267 -11.84 -8.97 -26.91
C THR A 267 -10.70 -8.41 -26.06
N LYS A 268 -9.60 -9.15 -25.95
CA LYS A 268 -8.41 -8.66 -25.22
C LYS A 268 -7.82 -7.39 -25.84
N GLU A 269 -7.88 -7.25 -27.16
CA GLU A 269 -7.44 -6.03 -27.84
C GLU A 269 -8.34 -4.82 -27.50
N GLU A 270 -9.65 -4.98 -27.52
CA GLU A 270 -10.61 -3.95 -27.14
C GLU A 270 -10.44 -3.56 -25.65
N GLU A 271 -10.23 -4.54 -24.78
CA GLU A 271 -9.92 -4.30 -23.36
C GLU A 271 -8.68 -3.41 -23.20
N LEU A 272 -7.57 -3.74 -23.87
CA LEU A 272 -6.33 -2.99 -23.77
C LEU A 272 -6.46 -1.57 -24.33
N LYS A 273 -7.19 -1.37 -25.43
CA LYS A 273 -7.51 -0.05 -26.00
C LYS A 273 -8.30 0.80 -25.02
N TYR A 274 -9.37 0.25 -24.45
CA TYR A 274 -10.18 0.95 -23.44
C TYR A 274 -9.36 1.33 -22.21
N LYS A 275 -8.64 0.37 -21.60
CA LYS A 275 -7.82 0.60 -20.42
C LYS A 275 -6.73 1.64 -20.68
N THR A 276 -6.12 1.65 -21.85
CA THR A 276 -5.14 2.68 -22.23
C THR A 276 -5.80 4.06 -22.30
N ALA A 277 -6.92 4.19 -23.00
CA ALA A 277 -7.65 5.47 -23.09
C ALA A 277 -8.12 5.97 -21.72
N PHE A 278 -8.62 5.05 -20.88
CA PHE A 278 -9.01 5.33 -19.51
C PHE A 278 -7.83 5.85 -18.67
N MET A 279 -6.71 5.13 -18.64
CA MET A 279 -5.54 5.49 -17.85
C MET A 279 -4.88 6.80 -18.32
N LEU A 280 -4.86 7.06 -19.63
CA LEU A 280 -4.41 8.36 -20.17
C LEU A 280 -5.33 9.50 -19.73
N PHE A 281 -6.63 9.28 -19.76
CA PHE A 281 -7.60 10.28 -19.29
C PHE A 281 -7.41 10.60 -17.79
N VAL A 282 -7.41 9.57 -16.91
CA VAL A 282 -7.27 9.81 -15.48
C VAL A 282 -5.89 10.37 -15.12
N GLY A 283 -4.82 9.94 -15.81
CA GLY A 283 -3.47 10.49 -15.62
C GLY A 283 -3.40 11.99 -15.89
N ARG A 284 -4.06 12.48 -16.95
CA ARG A 284 -4.18 13.92 -17.25
C ARG A 284 -4.95 14.67 -16.17
N GLU A 285 -6.07 14.09 -15.68
CA GLU A 285 -6.82 14.68 -14.58
C GLU A 285 -6.01 14.72 -13.27
N TYR A 286 -5.20 13.69 -12.98
CA TYR A 286 -4.30 13.72 -11.81
C TYR A 286 -3.25 14.82 -11.93
N SER A 287 -2.67 15.02 -13.11
CA SER A 287 -1.75 16.14 -13.38
C SER A 287 -2.44 17.48 -13.12
N ARG A 288 -3.66 17.67 -13.62
CA ARG A 288 -4.47 18.89 -13.43
C ARG A 288 -4.79 19.16 -11.96
N LEU A 289 -5.08 18.12 -11.17
CA LEU A 289 -5.41 18.20 -9.75
C LEU A 289 -4.16 18.25 -8.84
N GLY A 290 -2.97 17.97 -9.38
CA GLY A 290 -1.74 17.85 -8.60
C GLY A 290 -1.65 16.57 -7.77
N TRP A 291 -2.49 15.56 -8.08
CA TRP A 291 -2.48 14.27 -7.39
C TRP A 291 -1.32 13.40 -7.84
N VAL A 292 -0.85 12.55 -6.95
CA VAL A 292 0.15 11.53 -7.23
C VAL A 292 -0.54 10.30 -7.84
N MET A 293 -0.07 9.83 -8.99
CA MET A 293 -0.52 8.58 -9.60
C MET A 293 0.28 7.40 -9.05
N GLN A 294 -0.38 6.46 -8.39
CA GLN A 294 0.26 5.23 -7.91
C GLN A 294 -0.16 4.04 -8.78
N LEU A 295 0.80 3.37 -9.39
CA LEU A 295 0.59 2.23 -10.29
C LEU A 295 1.13 0.96 -9.67
N HIS A 296 0.25 0.11 -9.14
CA HIS A 296 0.57 -1.23 -8.67
C HIS A 296 0.33 -2.24 -9.79
N TYR A 297 1.33 -3.04 -10.15
CA TYR A 297 1.20 -4.04 -11.20
C TYR A 297 1.99 -5.32 -10.92
N GLY A 298 1.79 -6.34 -11.76
CA GLY A 298 2.54 -7.59 -11.71
C GLY A 298 1.91 -8.67 -10.83
N CYS A 299 0.61 -8.54 -10.50
CA CYS A 299 -0.14 -9.57 -9.79
C CYS A 299 -0.96 -10.40 -10.78
N LYS A 300 -0.83 -11.73 -10.71
CA LYS A 300 -1.81 -12.65 -11.29
C LYS A 300 -2.77 -13.08 -10.20
N ARG A 301 -4.04 -12.66 -10.37
CA ARG A 301 -5.10 -12.87 -9.38
C ARG A 301 -5.75 -14.24 -9.50
N ASP A 302 -6.29 -14.73 -8.38
CA ASP A 302 -7.28 -15.81 -8.31
C ASP A 302 -6.81 -17.13 -8.98
N ASN A 303 -5.56 -17.53 -8.73
CA ASN A 303 -4.93 -18.69 -9.42
C ASN A 303 -5.52 -20.05 -9.04
N ASN A 304 -6.32 -20.15 -7.99
CA ASN A 304 -6.93 -21.39 -7.52
C ASN A 304 -8.45 -21.30 -7.65
N THR A 305 -8.99 -21.72 -8.80
CA THR A 305 -10.42 -21.62 -9.10
C THR A 305 -11.32 -22.25 -8.04
N PRO A 306 -11.10 -23.49 -7.55
CA PRO A 306 -11.93 -24.06 -6.49
C PRO A 306 -11.96 -23.23 -5.19
N MET A 307 -10.84 -22.57 -4.86
CA MET A 307 -10.77 -21.73 -3.66
C MET A 307 -11.38 -20.35 -3.90
N PHE A 308 -11.26 -19.80 -5.10
CA PHE A 308 -11.96 -18.59 -5.49
C PHE A 308 -13.48 -18.77 -5.43
N ASP A 309 -14.01 -19.87 -5.97
CA ASP A 309 -15.43 -20.19 -5.94
C ASP A 309 -15.96 -20.34 -4.48
N ARG A 310 -15.09 -20.79 -3.57
CA ARG A 310 -15.42 -20.99 -2.16
C ARG A 310 -15.26 -19.75 -1.31
N LEU A 311 -14.22 -18.97 -1.49
CA LEU A 311 -13.80 -17.90 -0.57
C LEU A 311 -13.83 -16.49 -1.19
N GLY A 312 -13.90 -16.38 -2.51
CA GLY A 312 -13.82 -15.11 -3.23
C GLY A 312 -12.40 -14.57 -3.40
N PRO A 313 -12.28 -13.32 -3.86
CA PRO A 313 -11.00 -12.65 -4.10
C PRO A 313 -10.28 -12.28 -2.79
N ASP A 314 -9.00 -11.91 -2.90
CA ASP A 314 -8.16 -11.41 -1.81
C ASP A 314 -8.00 -12.39 -0.62
N THR A 315 -8.03 -13.67 -0.89
CA THR A 315 -7.94 -14.74 0.14
C THR A 315 -6.60 -15.48 0.16
N GLY A 316 -5.58 -14.95 -0.55
CA GLY A 316 -4.20 -15.47 -0.50
C GLY A 316 -3.83 -16.43 -1.63
N TYR A 317 -4.58 -16.46 -2.73
CA TYR A 317 -4.34 -17.33 -3.90
C TYR A 317 -3.79 -16.58 -5.12
N ASP A 318 -3.25 -15.38 -4.89
CA ASP A 318 -2.58 -14.58 -5.89
C ASP A 318 -1.09 -14.89 -5.97
N CYS A 319 -0.45 -14.59 -7.10
CA CYS A 319 0.99 -14.77 -7.27
C CYS A 319 1.61 -13.64 -8.13
N ILE A 320 2.94 -13.61 -8.11
CA ILE A 320 3.73 -12.74 -8.99
C ILE A 320 3.50 -13.16 -10.44
N ASN A 321 3.25 -12.16 -11.30
CA ASN A 321 3.21 -12.32 -12.75
C ASN A 321 4.54 -11.89 -13.38
N ASN A 322 4.87 -12.50 -14.49
CA ASN A 322 6.10 -12.20 -15.24
C ASN A 322 5.76 -11.69 -16.65
N TYR A 323 5.06 -10.57 -16.72
CA TYR A 323 4.96 -9.80 -17.96
C TYR A 323 6.20 -8.92 -18.15
N ALA A 324 6.59 -8.65 -19.38
CA ALA A 324 7.70 -7.74 -19.70
C ALA A 324 7.17 -6.36 -20.12
N PRO A 325 6.73 -5.51 -19.17
CA PRO A 325 5.94 -4.32 -19.46
C PRO A 325 6.76 -3.09 -19.84
N SER A 326 8.10 -3.15 -19.83
CA SER A 326 8.97 -1.97 -19.87
C SER A 326 8.73 -1.08 -21.10
N GLY A 327 8.57 -1.64 -22.29
CA GLY A 327 8.29 -0.86 -23.50
C GLY A 327 6.95 -0.14 -23.42
N GLN A 328 5.89 -0.85 -23.06
CA GLN A 328 4.54 -0.28 -22.98
C GLN A 328 4.43 0.74 -21.84
N MET A 329 5.10 0.50 -20.71
CA MET A 329 5.18 1.46 -19.60
C MET A 329 5.84 2.76 -20.04
N ALA A 330 6.98 2.67 -20.75
CA ALA A 330 7.67 3.85 -21.28
C ALA A 330 6.79 4.62 -22.28
N ASP A 331 6.09 3.91 -23.18
CA ASP A 331 5.17 4.52 -24.14
C ASP A 331 3.98 5.20 -23.44
N PHE A 332 3.41 4.59 -22.41
CA PHE A 332 2.34 5.18 -21.60
C PHE A 332 2.78 6.48 -20.92
N LEU A 333 3.91 6.45 -20.23
CA LEU A 333 4.46 7.64 -19.56
C LEU A 333 4.80 8.73 -20.58
N ASN A 334 5.38 8.35 -21.72
CA ASN A 334 5.68 9.29 -22.80
C ASN A 334 4.41 9.94 -23.40
N ALA A 335 3.32 9.20 -23.54
CA ALA A 335 2.05 9.73 -24.05
C ALA A 335 1.47 10.84 -23.16
N LEU A 336 1.69 10.78 -21.86
CA LEU A 336 1.36 11.85 -20.91
C LEU A 336 2.42 12.98 -20.93
N ASN A 337 3.68 12.62 -21.10
CA ASN A 337 4.80 13.57 -21.05
C ASN A 337 4.82 14.52 -22.24
N VAL A 338 4.53 14.05 -23.47
CA VAL A 338 4.53 14.88 -24.69
C VAL A 338 3.50 16.00 -24.67
N THR A 339 2.44 15.85 -23.88
CA THR A 339 1.41 16.89 -23.67
C THR A 339 1.67 17.74 -22.42
N GLY A 340 2.75 17.48 -21.67
CA GLY A 340 3.05 18.16 -20.42
C GLY A 340 2.10 17.79 -19.27
N GLU A 341 1.43 16.64 -19.37
CA GLU A 341 0.38 16.21 -18.44
C GLU A 341 0.79 14.94 -17.66
N LEU A 342 2.09 14.62 -17.61
CA LEU A 342 2.59 13.52 -16.79
C LEU A 342 2.58 13.94 -15.31
N PRO A 343 1.74 13.32 -14.44
CA PRO A 343 1.71 13.64 -13.02
C PRO A 343 2.94 13.07 -12.28
N LYS A 344 3.16 13.51 -11.05
CA LYS A 344 4.01 12.77 -10.12
C LYS A 344 3.54 11.33 -10.04
N THR A 345 4.43 10.37 -10.26
CA THR A 345 4.04 8.95 -10.41
C THR A 345 4.94 8.05 -9.58
N ILE A 346 4.32 7.10 -8.88
CA ILE A 346 5.01 6.03 -8.15
C ILE A 346 4.63 4.70 -8.80
N ILE A 347 5.64 3.90 -9.14
CA ILE A 347 5.46 2.60 -9.79
C ILE A 347 5.87 1.50 -8.82
N TYR A 348 4.94 0.59 -8.55
CA TYR A 348 5.16 -0.60 -7.71
C TYR A 348 5.05 -1.85 -8.58
N SER A 349 6.12 -2.66 -8.65
CA SER A 349 6.04 -3.99 -9.24
C SER A 349 5.98 -5.05 -8.16
N LEU A 350 5.12 -6.04 -8.37
CA LEU A 350 5.13 -7.25 -7.54
C LEU A 350 6.28 -8.19 -7.93
N ASN A 351 6.81 -8.04 -9.14
CA ASN A 351 7.95 -8.81 -9.63
C ASN A 351 9.27 -8.08 -9.34
N PRO A 352 10.11 -8.57 -8.40
CA PRO A 352 11.37 -7.90 -8.04
C PRO A 352 12.43 -7.96 -9.15
N ASN A 353 12.19 -8.68 -10.24
CA ASN A 353 13.08 -8.66 -11.40
C ASN A 353 12.85 -7.45 -12.32
N ASP A 354 11.80 -6.67 -12.05
CA ASP A 354 11.50 -5.46 -12.81
C ASP A 354 12.20 -4.22 -12.22
N ASP A 355 12.85 -4.31 -11.05
CA ASP A 355 13.39 -3.17 -10.32
C ASP A 355 14.33 -2.32 -11.19
N GLU A 356 15.30 -2.95 -11.87
CA GLU A 356 16.25 -2.26 -12.73
C GLU A 356 15.59 -1.72 -14.02
N ALA A 357 14.62 -2.44 -14.58
CA ALA A 357 13.85 -1.97 -15.74
C ALA A 357 13.04 -0.71 -15.38
N ILE A 358 12.35 -0.72 -14.25
CA ILE A 358 11.64 0.44 -13.71
C ILE A 358 12.63 1.58 -13.48
N GLY A 359 13.72 1.35 -12.75
CA GLY A 359 14.72 2.36 -12.42
C GLY A 359 15.28 3.09 -13.64
N THR A 360 15.51 2.37 -14.75
CA THR A 360 15.98 2.98 -16.00
C THR A 360 14.89 3.78 -16.73
N ILE A 361 13.63 3.33 -16.69
CA ILE A 361 12.47 4.07 -17.25
C ILE A 361 12.26 5.38 -16.48
N LEU A 362 12.33 5.34 -15.14
CA LEU A 362 12.16 6.53 -14.30
C LEU A 362 13.13 7.65 -14.70
N GLY A 363 14.38 7.30 -15.04
CA GLY A 363 15.39 8.25 -15.51
C GLY A 363 15.04 8.98 -16.80
N CYS A 364 14.13 8.42 -17.62
CA CYS A 364 13.69 9.02 -18.88
C CYS A 364 12.70 10.18 -18.69
N PHE A 365 12.03 10.29 -17.54
CA PHE A 365 10.90 11.17 -17.32
C PHE A 365 11.05 12.10 -16.10
N GLN A 366 12.30 12.31 -15.64
CA GLN A 366 12.59 13.28 -14.59
C GLN A 366 12.59 14.71 -15.16
N ASP A 367 12.13 15.66 -14.37
CA ASP A 367 12.16 17.08 -14.68
C ASP A 367 12.37 17.93 -13.40
N SER A 368 12.21 19.24 -13.50
CA SER A 368 12.40 20.18 -12.38
C SER A 368 11.11 20.45 -11.57
N ASP A 369 9.97 19.89 -11.94
CA ASP A 369 8.69 20.17 -11.28
C ASP A 369 8.63 19.54 -9.88
N ALA A 370 9.25 18.38 -9.71
CA ALA A 370 9.39 17.73 -8.42
C ALA A 370 10.66 16.87 -8.36
N ALA A 371 11.33 16.87 -7.21
CA ALA A 371 12.42 15.93 -6.94
C ALA A 371 11.90 14.50 -7.01
N ALA A 372 12.55 13.63 -7.78
CA ALA A 372 12.10 12.27 -8.08
C ALA A 372 10.62 12.23 -8.54
N LYS A 373 10.25 13.08 -9.50
CA LYS A 373 8.89 13.21 -10.03
C LYS A 373 8.27 11.85 -10.35
N ILE A 374 9.04 10.98 -10.98
CA ILE A 374 8.67 9.60 -11.23
C ILE A 374 9.60 8.73 -10.39
N GLN A 375 9.06 7.88 -9.52
CA GLN A 375 9.87 7.03 -8.66
C GLN A 375 9.33 5.61 -8.51
N GLN A 376 10.21 4.68 -8.16
CA GLN A 376 9.84 3.35 -7.76
C GLN A 376 9.30 3.41 -6.32
N GLY A 377 8.18 2.74 -6.09
CA GLY A 377 7.59 2.63 -4.77
C GLY A 377 8.32 1.66 -3.86
N SER A 378 7.94 1.63 -2.60
CA SER A 378 8.43 0.67 -1.60
C SER A 378 8.24 -0.77 -2.09
N ALA A 379 9.14 -1.66 -1.68
CA ALA A 379 8.97 -3.08 -1.92
C ALA A 379 7.58 -3.52 -1.43
N TRP A 380 6.78 -4.08 -2.36
CA TRP A 380 5.35 -4.24 -2.18
C TRP A 380 4.95 -5.70 -2.03
N TRP A 381 3.99 -5.99 -1.16
CA TRP A 381 3.31 -7.27 -0.90
C TRP A 381 4.30 -8.43 -0.68
N PHE A 382 4.57 -9.27 -1.69
CA PHE A 382 5.49 -10.41 -1.56
C PHE A 382 6.95 -10.01 -1.35
N ASN A 383 7.29 -8.73 -1.49
CA ASN A 383 8.64 -8.20 -1.37
C ASN A 383 8.83 -7.27 -0.16
N ASP A 384 7.79 -7.02 0.64
CA ASP A 384 7.85 -6.11 1.80
C ASP A 384 8.56 -6.75 3.02
N HIS A 385 9.66 -7.39 2.78
CA HIS A 385 10.55 -8.04 3.75
C HIS A 385 11.98 -7.54 3.62
N LYS A 386 12.83 -7.87 4.62
CA LYS A 386 14.20 -7.37 4.69
C LYS A 386 14.94 -7.45 3.35
N THR A 387 14.97 -8.62 2.71
CA THR A 387 15.70 -8.82 1.45
C THR A 387 15.09 -8.02 0.30
N GLY A 388 13.76 -8.01 0.17
CA GLY A 388 13.07 -7.26 -0.88
C GLY A 388 13.25 -5.75 -0.72
N MET A 389 13.09 -5.21 0.49
CA MET A 389 13.30 -3.79 0.78
C MET A 389 14.75 -3.37 0.52
N THR A 390 15.72 -4.18 0.96
CA THR A 390 17.15 -3.90 0.71
C THR A 390 17.45 -3.90 -0.78
N LYS A 391 16.93 -4.88 -1.54
CA LYS A 391 17.12 -4.98 -3.00
C LYS A 391 16.52 -3.77 -3.71
N GLN A 392 15.27 -3.42 -3.42
CA GLN A 392 14.56 -2.30 -4.04
C GLN A 392 15.28 -0.97 -3.77
N MET A 393 15.66 -0.68 -2.51
CA MET A 393 16.38 0.55 -2.17
C MET A 393 17.77 0.61 -2.81
N THR A 394 18.45 -0.54 -2.92
CA THR A 394 19.78 -0.62 -3.59
C THR A 394 19.63 -0.35 -5.09
N SER A 395 18.63 -0.94 -5.75
CA SER A 395 18.36 -0.67 -7.16
C SER A 395 18.01 0.81 -7.40
N LEU A 396 17.16 1.39 -6.54
CA LEU A 396 16.82 2.81 -6.61
C LEU A 396 18.04 3.72 -6.39
N ALA A 397 18.93 3.37 -5.45
CA ALA A 397 20.17 4.11 -5.21
C ALA A 397 21.13 4.07 -6.41
N ASN A 398 21.21 2.92 -7.08
CA ASN A 398 22.09 2.74 -8.24
C ASN A 398 21.63 3.50 -9.48
N LEU A 399 20.32 3.71 -9.63
CA LEU A 399 19.71 4.23 -10.86
C LEU A 399 19.04 5.60 -10.70
N GLY A 400 18.94 6.09 -9.46
CA GLY A 400 18.29 7.36 -9.14
C GLY A 400 18.84 8.00 -7.87
N CYS A 401 18.09 8.95 -7.31
CA CYS A 401 18.45 9.65 -6.08
C CYS A 401 17.64 9.10 -4.90
N LEU A 402 18.15 8.06 -4.23
CA LEU A 402 17.47 7.40 -3.10
C LEU A 402 17.06 8.38 -1.99
N SER A 403 17.80 9.47 -1.77
CA SER A 403 17.47 10.45 -0.74
C SER A 403 16.11 11.15 -0.93
N ASN A 404 15.54 11.09 -2.16
CA ASN A 404 14.22 11.64 -2.47
C ASN A 404 13.08 10.59 -2.41
N PHE A 405 13.39 9.37 -2.03
CA PHE A 405 12.42 8.29 -1.91
C PHE A 405 11.33 8.63 -0.87
N VAL A 406 10.06 8.37 -1.20
CA VAL A 406 8.92 8.65 -0.30
C VAL A 406 8.76 7.65 0.84
N GLY A 407 9.58 6.61 0.86
CA GLY A 407 9.63 5.65 1.97
C GLY A 407 8.52 4.62 2.00
N MET A 408 8.24 4.13 3.20
CA MET A 408 7.34 3.02 3.50
C MET A 408 5.88 3.45 3.53
N LEU A 409 5.02 2.53 3.14
CA LEU A 409 3.56 2.49 3.36
C LEU A 409 3.20 1.13 3.98
N THR A 410 2.04 0.99 4.63
CA THR A 410 1.70 -0.31 5.23
C THR A 410 1.02 -1.28 4.29
N ASP A 411 0.25 -0.80 3.33
CA ASP A 411 -0.63 -1.62 2.47
C ASP A 411 -1.47 -2.62 3.30
N SER A 412 -1.88 -2.22 4.49
CA SER A 412 -2.46 -3.11 5.50
C SER A 412 -3.90 -2.81 5.82
N ARG A 413 -4.60 -3.84 6.30
CA ARG A 413 -5.95 -3.76 6.88
C ARG A 413 -5.92 -3.78 8.42
N SER A 414 -4.73 -3.94 9.04
CA SER A 414 -4.59 -4.07 10.50
C SER A 414 -4.01 -2.80 11.12
N PHE A 415 -4.64 -2.32 12.19
CA PHE A 415 -4.17 -1.17 12.97
C PHE A 415 -2.86 -1.43 13.74
N LEU A 416 -2.44 -2.68 13.90
CA LEU A 416 -1.14 -2.99 14.50
C LEU A 416 0.03 -2.93 13.51
N SER A 417 -0.25 -2.78 12.22
CA SER A 417 0.76 -2.84 11.15
C SER A 417 1.68 -1.62 11.08
N TYR A 418 1.46 -0.56 11.85
CA TYR A 418 2.35 0.60 11.88
C TYR A 418 3.78 0.26 12.33
N THR A 419 3.98 -0.85 13.03
CA THR A 419 5.32 -1.39 13.32
C THR A 419 6.13 -1.74 12.07
N ARG A 420 5.49 -1.87 10.90
CA ARG A 420 6.19 -2.05 9.61
C ARG A 420 7.01 -0.82 9.24
N HIS A 421 6.63 0.40 9.66
CA HIS A 421 7.45 1.59 9.50
C HIS A 421 8.74 1.49 10.32
N GLU A 422 8.68 1.01 11.56
CA GLU A 422 9.89 0.73 12.37
C GLU A 422 10.77 -0.32 11.68
N TYR A 423 10.18 -1.42 11.19
CA TYR A 423 10.89 -2.47 10.47
C TYR A 423 11.63 -1.93 9.24
N PHE A 424 10.95 -1.13 8.43
CA PHE A 424 11.54 -0.45 7.27
C PHE A 424 12.69 0.48 7.67
N ARG A 425 12.48 1.33 8.66
CA ARG A 425 13.49 2.31 9.13
C ARG A 425 14.75 1.63 9.65
N ARG A 426 14.62 0.48 10.33
CA ARG A 426 15.76 -0.34 10.74
C ARG A 426 16.53 -0.87 9.54
N ILE A 427 15.85 -1.35 8.51
CA ILE A 427 16.48 -1.84 7.27
C ILE A 427 17.16 -0.70 6.52
N LEU A 428 16.54 0.47 6.43
CA LEU A 428 17.12 1.67 5.82
C LEU A 428 18.40 2.09 6.53
N CYS A 429 18.37 2.20 7.86
CA CYS A 429 19.53 2.57 8.68
C CYS A 429 20.65 1.53 8.59
N GLU A 430 20.30 0.23 8.56
CA GLU A 430 21.26 -0.85 8.36
C GLU A 430 21.94 -0.76 7.00
N LEU A 431 21.19 -0.48 5.95
CA LEU A 431 21.73 -0.31 4.59
C LEU A 431 22.73 0.86 4.55
N PHE A 432 22.36 2.01 5.10
CA PHE A 432 23.23 3.20 5.15
C PHE A 432 24.44 2.97 6.05
N GLY A 433 24.23 2.34 7.21
CA GLY A 433 25.32 1.98 8.13
C GLY A 433 26.37 1.10 7.47
N ASN A 434 25.94 0.11 6.70
CA ASN A 434 26.86 -0.77 5.95
C ASN A 434 27.64 0.01 4.89
N TRP A 435 27.01 0.89 4.10
CA TRP A 435 27.74 1.72 3.12
C TRP A 435 28.78 2.62 3.77
N VAL A 436 28.46 3.19 4.93
CA VAL A 436 29.43 4.04 5.67
C VAL A 436 30.59 3.23 6.24
N GLU A 437 30.30 2.13 6.93
CA GLU A 437 31.33 1.28 7.56
C GLU A 437 32.23 0.58 6.52
N ASN A 438 31.72 0.35 5.31
CA ASN A 438 32.50 -0.15 4.18
C ASN A 438 33.29 0.95 3.44
N GLY A 439 33.16 2.22 3.83
CA GLY A 439 33.85 3.34 3.18
C GLY A 439 33.25 3.77 1.84
N GLU A 440 32.02 3.34 1.55
CA GLU A 440 31.30 3.68 0.31
C GLU A 440 30.65 5.08 0.38
N TYR A 441 30.38 5.58 1.60
CA TYR A 441 29.85 6.92 1.85
C TYR A 441 30.51 7.54 3.11
N PRO A 442 30.75 8.87 3.15
CA PRO A 442 31.37 9.50 4.31
C PRO A 442 30.43 9.47 5.54
N LYS A 443 31.01 9.29 6.73
CA LYS A 443 30.28 9.36 8.00
C LYS A 443 29.94 10.81 8.38
N ASP A 444 29.01 11.42 7.66
CA ASP A 444 28.40 12.71 8.02
C ASP A 444 27.02 12.49 8.60
N MET A 445 26.93 12.38 9.94
CA MET A 445 25.69 12.05 10.64
C MET A 445 24.61 13.11 10.48
N LYS A 446 24.96 14.38 10.23
CA LYS A 446 23.97 15.43 9.96
C LYS A 446 23.30 15.22 8.60
N VAL A 447 24.09 14.93 7.57
CA VAL A 447 23.56 14.65 6.23
C VAL A 447 22.78 13.34 6.21
N LEU A 448 23.37 12.26 6.74
CA LEU A 448 22.74 10.93 6.77
C LEU A 448 21.45 10.93 7.58
N GLY A 449 21.44 11.56 8.77
CA GLY A 449 20.27 11.67 9.60
C GLY A 449 19.15 12.51 8.95
N GLY A 450 19.54 13.58 8.21
CA GLY A 450 18.60 14.34 7.39
C GLY A 450 17.94 13.48 6.32
N ILE A 451 18.72 12.68 5.57
CA ILE A 451 18.20 11.77 4.55
C ILE A 451 17.30 10.71 5.16
N VAL A 452 17.67 10.14 6.31
CA VAL A 452 16.82 9.16 7.01
C VAL A 452 15.47 9.75 7.40
N LYS A 453 15.42 10.97 7.93
CA LYS A 453 14.16 11.68 8.24
C LYS A 453 13.37 12.00 6.96
N ASP A 454 14.05 12.41 5.92
CA ASP A 454 13.43 12.69 4.62
C ASP A 454 12.74 11.45 4.05
N ILE A 455 13.42 10.33 3.98
CA ILE A 455 12.84 9.07 3.49
C ILE A 455 11.75 8.54 4.43
N SER A 456 11.92 8.72 5.74
CA SER A 456 10.96 8.19 6.74
C SER A 456 9.67 9.00 6.83
N TYR A 457 9.66 10.26 6.36
CA TYR A 457 8.51 11.16 6.55
C TYR A 457 8.47 12.36 5.60
N ASN A 458 9.52 13.20 5.58
CA ASN A 458 9.44 14.53 4.96
C ASN A 458 9.24 14.48 3.44
N ASN A 459 9.81 13.49 2.76
CA ASN A 459 9.64 13.33 1.32
C ASN A 459 8.19 13.06 0.97
N ALA A 460 7.49 12.21 1.72
CA ALA A 460 6.07 11.96 1.50
C ALA A 460 5.25 13.23 1.72
N VAL A 461 5.49 14.00 2.80
CA VAL A 461 4.82 15.29 3.03
C VAL A 461 4.94 16.21 1.82
N ARG A 462 6.17 16.42 1.33
CA ARG A 462 6.45 17.30 0.18
C ARG A 462 5.91 16.76 -1.14
N TYR A 463 6.10 15.48 -1.40
CA TYR A 463 5.76 14.84 -2.67
C TYR A 463 4.26 14.79 -2.92
N PHE A 464 3.48 14.42 -1.90
CA PHE A 464 2.02 14.40 -1.99
C PHE A 464 1.39 15.78 -1.79
N GLY A 465 2.11 16.72 -1.20
CA GLY A 465 1.60 18.05 -0.87
C GLY A 465 0.61 18.02 0.29
N PHE A 466 0.87 17.17 1.29
CA PHE A 466 0.05 17.12 2.50
C PHE A 466 0.27 18.36 3.37
N ASP A 467 -0.79 18.83 4.00
CA ASP A 467 -0.75 19.94 4.96
C ASP A 467 -0.22 19.45 6.32
N LEU A 468 1.08 19.19 6.36
CA LEU A 468 1.83 18.71 7.53
C LEU A 468 3.18 19.40 7.61
N GLU A 469 3.65 19.63 8.83
CA GLU A 469 5.00 20.13 9.06
C GLU A 469 6.06 19.02 8.85
N THR A 470 7.20 19.40 8.26
CA THR A 470 8.35 18.50 8.14
C THR A 470 9.14 18.46 9.45
N VAL A 471 9.70 17.30 9.78
CA VAL A 471 10.57 17.15 10.96
C VAL A 471 12.00 17.61 10.64
N ARG A 472 12.62 18.32 11.60
CA ARG A 472 13.98 18.90 11.48
C ARG A 472 15.07 17.97 12.00
#